data_7d635ecaec429b923ffd56ce86faffd5
#
_entry.id   7d635ecaec429b923ffd56ce86faffd5
#
_cell.length_a   1.000
_cell.length_b   1.000
_cell.length_c   1.000
_cell.angle_alpha   90.00
_cell.angle_beta   90.00
_cell.angle_gamma   90.00
#
_symmetry.space_group_name_H-M   'P 1'
#
loop_
_entity.id
_entity.type
_entity.pdbx_description
1 polymer ?
#
loop_
_entity_poly.entity_id
_entity_poly.type
_entity_poly.pdbx_seq_one_letter_code
_entity_poly.pdbx_strand_id
1 'polypeptide(L)'
;MRHLTAVAAALVALNAFAHEEDAGKGQLGRVSFPSSCDKKVQQKVTRGVAMLHSFWWSQGEATFQEIAGEDPDCAIAAWGFASILMYNPFVGVVPPKDVARAQGAIEKGRQMKASQRDKDYLEAVAAYWDDYGSKTERQRSLARSAAYEKLAAKYPKDDEAQIFSALYLVATQQASEQTYASSLKAAAILEKQFARYPNHPGVAHYLIHAYDAPPIAQKGIPSAKKYAGIAPAAPHALHMPSHIFTRVGAWQESAATNRRSADVAVKGKDFGDALHAFDYIVYAQLQLARDAEARKTYDEASRITSNTPAFAGPYSLAAMPARLALERGAWREAAQLAPTKSQFAFTEANTYFARVIGAARSGDAEAAKKDLREIEARRDALKAANNGYWATEVEVMRLSGAAWIALAENRNDEALGLMRQAADTEDKNEKHPVTPGRLLPAREQLGDMLMELKQPAQALKEYEASQKREPNRFRGYYGAALAAEMSGDGKAARKYYTALVRMAGKGEPRAELTLARSYLAQ
;
A
#
# COMPACT_ATOMS: atom_id res chain seq x y z
N MET A 1 -6.12 -42.01 -62.47
CA MET A 1 -6.04 -40.62 -62.00
C MET A 1 -6.98 -40.44 -60.83
N ARG A 2 -6.50 -40.73 -59.66
CA ARG A 2 -7.12 -40.42 -58.33
C ARG A 2 -6.09 -40.88 -57.29
N HIS A 3 -5.79 -40.03 -56.37
CA HIS A 3 -5.16 -40.17 -55.07
C HIS A 3 -4.06 -39.14 -54.86
N LEU A 4 -4.43 -38.15 -54.09
CA LEU A 4 -3.50 -37.38 -53.24
C LEU A 4 -4.33 -36.27 -52.55
N THR A 5 -4.78 -36.51 -51.34
CA THR A 5 -5.08 -35.48 -50.34
C THR A 5 -5.58 -36.16 -49.07
N ALA A 6 -4.73 -36.44 -48.12
CA ALA A 6 -5.07 -36.63 -46.72
C ALA A 6 -3.81 -36.92 -45.89
N VAL A 7 -2.98 -35.90 -45.65
CA VAL A 7 -2.04 -35.90 -44.51
C VAL A 7 -1.70 -34.42 -44.22
N ALA A 8 -2.50 -33.74 -43.42
CA ALA A 8 -2.14 -32.44 -42.82
C ALA A 8 -3.13 -32.04 -41.71
N ALA A 9 -3.42 -32.93 -40.78
CA ALA A 9 -4.33 -32.58 -39.66
C ALA A 9 -3.94 -33.23 -38.31
N ALA A 10 -2.69 -33.61 -38.11
CA ALA A 10 -2.30 -34.31 -36.87
C ALA A 10 -1.12 -33.70 -36.11
N LEU A 11 -0.73 -32.45 -36.36
CA LEU A 11 0.44 -31.80 -35.72
C LEU A 11 0.14 -30.53 -34.92
N VAL A 12 -1.13 -30.17 -34.69
CA VAL A 12 -1.50 -28.96 -33.90
C VAL A 12 -2.00 -29.29 -32.48
N ALA A 13 -2.26 -30.55 -32.17
CA ALA A 13 -2.85 -30.91 -30.87
C ALA A 13 -1.85 -31.27 -29.75
N LEU A 14 -0.55 -31.30 -30.01
CA LEU A 14 0.47 -31.69 -29.01
C LEU A 14 1.17 -30.52 -28.30
N ASN A 15 0.90 -29.28 -28.70
CA ASN A 15 1.47 -28.08 -28.02
C ASN A 15 0.56 -27.43 -26.98
N ALA A 16 -0.67 -27.92 -26.79
CA ALA A 16 -1.61 -27.35 -25.83
C ALA A 16 -1.48 -27.92 -24.40
N PHE A 17 -0.87 -29.08 -24.24
CA PHE A 17 -0.70 -29.75 -22.92
C PHE A 17 0.62 -29.47 -22.22
N ALA A 18 1.60 -28.84 -22.86
CA ALA A 18 2.88 -28.47 -22.26
C ALA A 18 2.84 -27.13 -21.51
N HIS A 19 1.73 -26.38 -21.57
CA HIS A 19 1.58 -25.07 -20.92
C HIS A 19 0.92 -25.10 -19.54
N GLU A 20 0.30 -26.19 -19.12
CA GLU A 20 -0.40 -26.25 -17.82
C GLU A 20 0.50 -26.69 -16.65
N GLU A 21 1.57 -27.42 -16.87
CA GLU A 21 2.52 -27.79 -15.79
C GLU A 21 3.54 -26.71 -15.44
N ASP A 22 3.72 -25.68 -16.27
CA ASP A 22 4.67 -24.58 -16.02
C ASP A 22 4.03 -23.33 -15.39
N ALA A 23 2.74 -23.34 -15.12
CA ALA A 23 2.01 -22.24 -14.47
C ALA A 23 2.48 -21.97 -13.03
N GLY A 24 3.13 -22.94 -12.38
CA GLY A 24 3.74 -22.78 -11.05
C GLY A 24 5.12 -22.11 -11.06
N LYS A 25 5.79 -22.03 -12.21
CA LYS A 25 7.10 -21.38 -12.39
C LYS A 25 7.02 -19.97 -12.96
N GLY A 26 5.87 -19.33 -12.89
CA GLY A 26 5.40 -18.14 -13.55
C GLY A 26 6.44 -17.04 -13.85
N GLN A 27 6.10 -16.17 -14.79
CA GLN A 27 6.92 -15.07 -15.27
C GLN A 27 7.19 -14.04 -14.15
N LEU A 28 8.48 -13.71 -13.91
CA LEU A 28 8.97 -12.76 -12.91
C LEU A 28 9.77 -11.59 -13.51
N GLY A 29 9.68 -11.38 -14.83
CA GLY A 29 10.46 -10.38 -15.53
C GLY A 29 11.87 -10.87 -15.89
N ARG A 30 12.78 -9.92 -16.14
CA ARG A 30 14.18 -10.20 -16.55
C ARG A 30 15.14 -9.59 -15.56
N VAL A 31 15.94 -10.43 -14.91
CA VAL A 31 16.99 -10.08 -13.95
C VAL A 31 18.30 -10.66 -14.45
N SER A 32 19.41 -9.97 -14.22
CA SER A 32 20.75 -10.47 -14.49
C SER A 32 21.61 -10.32 -13.24
N PHE A 33 21.81 -11.41 -12.53
CA PHE A 33 22.58 -11.43 -11.29
C PHE A 33 23.68 -12.50 -11.35
N PRO A 34 24.83 -12.22 -11.98
CA PRO A 34 25.96 -13.15 -11.99
C PRO A 34 26.53 -13.30 -10.56
N SER A 35 26.92 -14.52 -10.20
CA SER A 35 27.50 -14.83 -8.90
C SER A 35 28.68 -15.79 -9.04
N SER A 36 29.47 -15.94 -7.98
CA SER A 36 30.54 -16.94 -7.89
C SER A 36 30.04 -18.31 -7.41
N CYS A 37 28.75 -18.48 -7.23
CA CYS A 37 28.15 -19.78 -6.91
C CYS A 37 28.31 -20.78 -8.05
N ASP A 38 28.13 -22.09 -7.77
CA ASP A 38 28.19 -23.14 -8.77
C ASP A 38 27.25 -22.85 -9.95
N LYS A 39 27.69 -23.13 -11.16
CA LYS A 39 26.90 -22.89 -12.39
C LYS A 39 25.54 -23.59 -12.38
N LYS A 40 25.43 -24.74 -11.70
CA LYS A 40 24.17 -25.50 -11.59
C LYS A 40 23.06 -24.73 -10.85
N VAL A 41 23.41 -23.82 -9.89
CA VAL A 41 22.44 -23.02 -9.14
C VAL A 41 22.23 -21.60 -9.71
N GLN A 42 23.01 -21.17 -10.70
CA GLN A 42 22.98 -19.79 -11.20
C GLN A 42 21.58 -19.36 -11.69
N GLN A 43 20.83 -20.26 -12.34
CA GLN A 43 19.47 -19.97 -12.78
C GLN A 43 18.52 -19.77 -11.58
N LYS A 44 18.69 -20.56 -10.51
CA LYS A 44 17.92 -20.43 -9.27
C LYS A 44 18.27 -19.11 -8.54
N VAL A 45 19.56 -18.72 -8.52
CA VAL A 45 20.00 -17.43 -7.97
C VAL A 45 19.26 -16.28 -8.69
N THR A 46 19.30 -16.26 -10.02
CA THR A 46 18.61 -15.23 -10.82
C THR A 46 17.10 -15.19 -10.52
N ARG A 47 16.48 -16.36 -10.39
CA ARG A 47 15.05 -16.47 -10.05
C ARG A 47 14.78 -15.99 -8.62
N GLY A 48 15.60 -16.37 -7.64
CA GLY A 48 15.49 -15.91 -6.24
C GLY A 48 15.60 -14.39 -6.13
N VAL A 49 16.51 -13.77 -6.90
CA VAL A 49 16.65 -12.30 -6.97
C VAL A 49 15.38 -11.66 -7.59
N ALA A 50 14.81 -12.26 -8.62
CA ALA A 50 13.54 -11.76 -9.19
C ALA A 50 12.37 -11.85 -8.20
N MET A 51 12.32 -12.91 -7.38
CA MET A 51 11.35 -13.04 -6.28
C MET A 51 11.58 -11.99 -5.20
N LEU A 52 12.86 -11.71 -4.82
CA LEU A 52 13.21 -10.66 -3.88
C LEU A 52 12.78 -9.28 -4.38
N HIS A 53 13.00 -8.98 -5.66
CA HIS A 53 12.52 -7.74 -6.29
C HIS A 53 10.99 -7.62 -6.34
N SER A 54 10.28 -8.74 -6.34
CA SER A 54 8.82 -8.78 -6.38
C SER A 54 8.18 -8.94 -5.00
N PHE A 55 8.97 -8.90 -3.92
CA PHE A 55 8.55 -9.11 -2.53
C PHE A 55 7.73 -10.40 -2.34
N TRP A 56 8.12 -11.47 -3.06
CA TRP A 56 7.49 -12.76 -2.92
C TRP A 56 8.22 -13.60 -1.88
N TRP A 57 7.96 -13.28 -0.61
CA TRP A 57 8.74 -13.71 0.55
C TRP A 57 8.80 -15.22 0.72
N SER A 58 7.65 -15.91 0.71
CA SER A 58 7.56 -17.35 0.93
C SER A 58 8.31 -18.15 -0.14
N GLN A 59 8.15 -17.79 -1.40
CA GLN A 59 8.82 -18.46 -2.52
C GLN A 59 10.31 -18.12 -2.59
N GLY A 60 10.66 -16.88 -2.30
CA GLY A 60 12.06 -16.44 -2.25
C GLY A 60 12.84 -17.14 -1.14
N GLU A 61 12.24 -17.26 0.06
CA GLU A 61 12.85 -17.98 1.18
C GLU A 61 13.16 -19.44 0.82
N ALA A 62 12.16 -20.17 0.30
CA ALA A 62 12.34 -21.55 -0.14
C ALA A 62 13.42 -21.69 -1.22
N THR A 63 13.45 -20.76 -2.20
CA THR A 63 14.45 -20.77 -3.27
C THR A 63 15.87 -20.58 -2.76
N PHE A 64 16.11 -19.63 -1.84
CA PHE A 64 17.46 -19.42 -1.29
C PHE A 64 17.89 -20.56 -0.36
N GLN A 65 16.98 -21.21 0.34
CA GLN A 65 17.28 -22.44 1.09
C GLN A 65 17.66 -23.59 0.18
N GLU A 66 16.94 -23.78 -0.95
CA GLU A 66 17.28 -24.79 -1.96
C GLU A 66 18.67 -24.55 -2.55
N ILE A 67 19.01 -23.30 -2.89
CA ILE A 67 20.35 -22.93 -3.40
C ILE A 67 21.43 -23.29 -2.37
N ALA A 68 21.22 -22.94 -1.08
CA ALA A 68 22.17 -23.26 -0.02
C ALA A 68 22.34 -24.77 0.23
N GLY A 69 21.29 -25.56 -0.03
CA GLY A 69 21.36 -27.04 0.02
C GLY A 69 22.14 -27.65 -1.15
N GLU A 70 22.01 -27.08 -2.34
CA GLU A 70 22.70 -27.59 -3.55
C GLU A 70 24.13 -27.06 -3.68
N ASP A 71 24.40 -25.85 -3.22
CA ASP A 71 25.72 -25.21 -3.19
C ASP A 71 25.97 -24.56 -1.82
N PRO A 72 26.50 -25.34 -0.86
CA PRO A 72 26.77 -24.85 0.51
C PRO A 72 27.79 -23.71 0.59
N ASP A 73 28.60 -23.49 -0.44
CA ASP A 73 29.60 -22.40 -0.52
C ASP A 73 29.08 -21.16 -1.25
N CYS A 74 27.80 -21.12 -1.63
CA CYS A 74 27.21 -19.98 -2.31
C CYS A 74 26.89 -18.84 -1.33
N ALA A 75 27.78 -17.85 -1.19
CA ALA A 75 27.57 -16.68 -0.32
C ALA A 75 26.34 -15.84 -0.72
N ILE A 76 25.96 -15.85 -2.01
CA ILE A 76 24.76 -15.17 -2.50
C ILE A 76 23.47 -15.84 -2.00
N ALA A 77 23.49 -17.14 -1.71
CA ALA A 77 22.36 -17.79 -1.04
C ALA A 77 22.15 -17.23 0.38
N ALA A 78 23.23 -17.01 1.14
CA ALA A 78 23.18 -16.40 2.46
C ALA A 78 22.71 -14.93 2.40
N TRP A 79 23.22 -14.15 1.45
CA TRP A 79 22.76 -12.79 1.17
C TRP A 79 21.27 -12.73 0.83
N GLY A 80 20.82 -13.56 -0.09
CA GLY A 80 19.42 -13.60 -0.52
C GLY A 80 18.49 -14.03 0.59
N PHE A 81 18.90 -15.05 1.38
CA PHE A 81 18.15 -15.51 2.54
C PHE A 81 18.02 -14.44 3.62
N ALA A 82 19.12 -13.75 3.97
CA ALA A 82 19.08 -12.63 4.90
C ALA A 82 18.25 -11.47 4.37
N SER A 83 18.26 -11.20 3.06
CA SER A 83 17.48 -10.16 2.41
C SER A 83 15.96 -10.47 2.45
N ILE A 84 15.57 -11.72 2.20
CA ILE A 84 14.17 -12.18 2.24
C ILE A 84 13.60 -12.08 3.67
N LEU A 85 14.37 -12.43 4.68
CA LEU A 85 13.93 -12.40 6.08
C LEU A 85 13.75 -10.98 6.66
N MET A 86 14.18 -9.94 5.95
CA MET A 86 13.83 -8.55 6.30
C MET A 86 12.36 -8.22 5.99
N TYR A 87 11.69 -9.03 5.19
CA TYR A 87 10.35 -8.75 4.67
C TYR A 87 10.27 -7.39 3.99
N ASN A 88 9.11 -6.72 4.07
CA ASN A 88 8.90 -5.44 3.42
C ASN A 88 9.77 -4.33 4.07
N PRO A 89 10.75 -3.76 3.34
CA PRO A 89 11.67 -2.77 3.88
C PRO A 89 11.03 -1.43 4.26
N PHE A 90 9.78 -1.22 3.87
CA PHE A 90 8.98 -0.02 4.22
C PHE A 90 8.17 -0.19 5.51
N VAL A 91 8.11 -1.41 6.06
CA VAL A 91 7.31 -1.73 7.25
C VAL A 91 8.18 -1.92 8.49
N GLY A 92 9.37 -2.49 8.33
CA GLY A 92 10.36 -2.63 9.40
C GLY A 92 10.00 -3.60 10.53
N VAL A 93 9.07 -4.53 10.30
CA VAL A 93 8.67 -5.53 11.31
C VAL A 93 9.22 -6.90 10.94
N VAL A 94 10.19 -7.36 11.72
CA VAL A 94 10.80 -8.69 11.57
C VAL A 94 10.42 -9.58 12.76
N PRO A 95 9.87 -10.78 12.52
CA PRO A 95 9.62 -11.73 13.60
C PRO A 95 10.90 -12.10 14.37
N PRO A 96 10.90 -12.16 15.72
CA PRO A 96 12.11 -12.44 16.51
C PRO A 96 12.86 -13.72 16.11
N LYS A 97 12.13 -14.77 15.71
CA LYS A 97 12.71 -16.03 15.22
C LYS A 97 13.58 -15.86 13.97
N ASP A 98 13.25 -14.88 13.12
CA ASP A 98 13.92 -14.67 11.83
C ASP A 98 15.20 -13.84 11.98
N VAL A 99 15.35 -13.09 13.08
CA VAL A 99 16.58 -12.35 13.38
C VAL A 99 17.78 -13.32 13.54
N ALA A 100 17.65 -14.34 14.38
CA ALA A 100 18.73 -15.32 14.59
C ALA A 100 19.03 -16.13 13.31
N ARG A 101 18.00 -16.42 12.50
CA ARG A 101 18.15 -17.14 11.22
C ARG A 101 18.96 -16.31 10.21
N ALA A 102 18.65 -15.02 10.09
CA ALA A 102 19.37 -14.12 9.19
C ALA A 102 20.82 -13.93 9.63
N GLN A 103 21.06 -13.67 10.92
CA GLN A 103 22.40 -13.51 11.49
C GLN A 103 23.23 -14.79 11.31
N GLY A 104 22.66 -15.95 11.55
CA GLY A 104 23.33 -17.24 11.34
C GLY A 104 23.68 -17.50 9.88
N ALA A 105 22.84 -17.09 8.94
CA ALA A 105 23.12 -17.19 7.51
C ALA A 105 24.29 -16.26 7.10
N ILE A 106 24.30 -15.03 7.60
CA ILE A 106 25.36 -14.05 7.33
C ILE A 106 26.69 -14.56 7.87
N GLU A 107 26.73 -15.04 9.10
CA GLU A 107 27.97 -15.56 9.72
C GLU A 107 28.56 -16.74 8.92
N LYS A 108 27.71 -17.67 8.49
CA LYS A 108 28.13 -18.76 7.60
C LYS A 108 28.65 -18.22 6.26
N GLY A 109 27.92 -17.28 5.66
CA GLY A 109 28.28 -16.68 4.37
C GLY A 109 29.65 -15.96 4.40
N ARG A 110 30.00 -15.31 5.51
CA ARG A 110 31.32 -14.67 5.74
C ARG A 110 32.49 -15.65 5.66
N GLN A 111 32.26 -16.93 6.02
CA GLN A 111 33.27 -17.98 6.01
C GLN A 111 33.41 -18.67 4.64
N MET A 112 32.47 -18.45 3.72
CA MET A 112 32.44 -19.10 2.42
C MET A 112 33.51 -18.52 1.47
N LYS A 113 34.00 -19.37 0.57
CA LYS A 113 34.91 -18.96 -0.50
C LYS A 113 34.10 -18.37 -1.66
N ALA A 114 34.05 -17.05 -1.75
CA ALA A 114 33.27 -16.34 -2.77
C ALA A 114 34.05 -15.20 -3.40
N SER A 115 33.58 -14.67 -4.54
CA SER A 115 34.12 -13.46 -5.15
C SER A 115 34.01 -12.26 -4.21
N GLN A 116 34.88 -11.26 -4.39
CA GLN A 116 34.81 -10.05 -3.59
C GLN A 116 33.48 -9.32 -3.75
N ARG A 117 32.88 -9.34 -4.96
CA ARG A 117 31.58 -8.78 -5.22
C ARG A 117 30.50 -9.45 -4.36
N ASP A 118 30.46 -10.77 -4.32
CA ASP A 118 29.45 -11.51 -3.58
C ASP A 118 29.59 -11.30 -2.06
N LYS A 119 30.82 -11.22 -1.55
CA LYS A 119 31.11 -10.85 -0.17
C LYS A 119 30.64 -9.43 0.15
N ASP A 120 30.85 -8.47 -0.76
CA ASP A 120 30.39 -7.09 -0.55
C ASP A 120 28.85 -6.98 -0.54
N TYR A 121 28.13 -7.79 -1.32
CA TYR A 121 26.67 -7.90 -1.22
C TYR A 121 26.23 -8.47 0.13
N LEU A 122 26.93 -9.48 0.62
CA LEU A 122 26.65 -10.07 1.95
C LEU A 122 26.87 -9.03 3.06
N GLU A 123 27.97 -8.27 3.02
CA GLU A 123 28.22 -7.21 4.01
C GLU A 123 27.22 -6.05 3.88
N ALA A 124 26.73 -5.77 2.68
CA ALA A 124 25.70 -4.73 2.50
C ALA A 124 24.36 -5.10 3.19
N VAL A 125 23.95 -6.36 3.11
CA VAL A 125 22.77 -6.83 3.86
C VAL A 125 23.04 -6.99 5.34
N ALA A 126 24.25 -7.40 5.73
CA ALA A 126 24.67 -7.56 7.13
C ALA A 126 24.56 -6.25 7.93
N ALA A 127 24.76 -5.10 7.29
CA ALA A 127 24.63 -3.79 7.93
C ALA A 127 23.26 -3.53 8.59
N TYR A 128 22.19 -4.21 8.14
CA TYR A 128 20.88 -4.18 8.79
C TYR A 128 20.82 -5.09 10.01
N TRP A 129 21.49 -6.24 9.96
CA TRP A 129 21.39 -7.31 10.94
C TRP A 129 22.42 -7.22 12.07
N ASP A 130 23.57 -6.57 11.80
CA ASP A 130 24.62 -6.38 12.78
C ASP A 130 24.12 -5.46 13.92
N ASP A 131 24.36 -5.89 15.15
CA ASP A 131 23.90 -5.22 16.39
C ASP A 131 22.38 -4.99 16.43
N TYR A 132 21.61 -5.91 15.86
CA TYR A 132 20.15 -5.77 15.69
C TYR A 132 19.43 -5.34 16.97
N GLY A 133 19.79 -5.93 18.13
CA GLY A 133 19.14 -5.68 19.42
C GLY A 133 19.46 -4.30 20.02
N SER A 134 20.57 -3.67 19.63
CA SER A 134 21.00 -2.35 20.14
C SER A 134 20.57 -1.18 19.27
N LYS A 135 20.11 -1.44 18.04
CA LYS A 135 19.72 -0.44 17.06
C LYS A 135 18.19 -0.35 16.92
N THR A 136 17.68 0.86 16.78
CA THR A 136 16.30 1.09 16.36
C THR A 136 16.11 0.68 14.91
N GLU A 137 14.86 0.44 14.48
CA GLU A 137 14.56 0.16 13.06
C GLU A 137 15.08 1.27 12.12
N ARG A 138 14.93 2.52 12.52
CA ARG A 138 15.44 3.66 11.76
C ARG A 138 16.96 3.60 11.57
N GLN A 139 17.71 3.27 12.62
CA GLN A 139 19.17 3.13 12.57
C GLN A 139 19.60 1.98 11.67
N ARG A 140 18.90 0.82 11.75
CA ARG A 140 19.15 -0.34 10.87
C ARG A 140 18.89 -0.01 9.40
N SER A 141 17.75 0.63 9.11
CA SER A 141 17.38 1.05 7.74
C SER A 141 18.38 2.05 7.15
N LEU A 142 18.88 3.00 7.93
CA LEU A 142 19.91 3.95 7.51
C LEU A 142 21.26 3.27 7.27
N ALA A 143 21.66 2.35 8.17
CA ALA A 143 22.91 1.59 8.01
C ALA A 143 22.90 0.75 6.72
N ARG A 144 21.79 0.05 6.45
CA ARG A 144 21.59 -0.71 5.21
C ARG A 144 21.64 0.19 3.99
N SER A 145 20.91 1.30 3.99
CA SER A 145 20.93 2.24 2.86
C SER A 145 22.32 2.75 2.56
N ALA A 146 23.08 3.15 3.58
CA ALA A 146 24.47 3.59 3.42
C ALA A 146 25.40 2.48 2.90
N ALA A 147 25.20 1.23 3.35
CA ALA A 147 25.98 0.09 2.87
C ALA A 147 25.74 -0.21 1.38
N TYR A 148 24.47 -0.18 0.94
CA TYR A 148 24.13 -0.37 -0.47
C TYR A 148 24.55 0.84 -1.34
N GLU A 149 24.58 2.05 -0.82
CA GLU A 149 25.14 3.21 -1.53
C GLU A 149 26.65 3.03 -1.76
N LYS A 150 27.39 2.54 -0.75
CA LYS A 150 28.82 2.19 -0.88
C LYS A 150 29.04 1.06 -1.89
N LEU A 151 28.18 0.02 -1.87
CA LEU A 151 28.23 -1.09 -2.83
C LEU A 151 28.05 -0.57 -4.25
N ALA A 152 27.03 0.25 -4.49
CA ALA A 152 26.74 0.86 -5.79
C ALA A 152 27.90 1.78 -6.27
N ALA A 153 28.52 2.52 -5.37
CA ALA A 153 29.69 3.34 -5.68
C ALA A 153 30.93 2.51 -6.04
N LYS A 154 31.15 1.38 -5.34
CA LYS A 154 32.26 0.45 -5.61
C LYS A 154 32.06 -0.28 -6.94
N TYR A 155 30.83 -0.59 -7.32
CA TYR A 155 30.47 -1.30 -8.54
C TYR A 155 29.56 -0.45 -9.45
N PRO A 156 30.05 0.64 -10.06
CA PRO A 156 29.21 1.59 -10.81
C PRO A 156 28.59 1.01 -12.09
N LYS A 157 29.09 -0.14 -12.56
CA LYS A 157 28.55 -0.87 -13.73
C LYS A 157 27.65 -2.05 -13.35
N ASP A 158 27.48 -2.30 -12.06
CA ASP A 158 26.58 -3.33 -11.55
C ASP A 158 25.16 -2.74 -11.40
N ASP A 159 24.30 -3.03 -12.36
CA ASP A 159 22.95 -2.49 -12.40
C ASP A 159 22.13 -2.92 -11.17
N GLU A 160 22.32 -4.15 -10.67
CA GLU A 160 21.62 -4.65 -9.48
C GLU A 160 22.04 -3.90 -8.20
N ALA A 161 23.34 -3.57 -8.07
CA ALA A 161 23.81 -2.74 -6.95
C ALA A 161 23.15 -1.35 -6.97
N GLN A 162 22.98 -0.74 -8.15
CA GLN A 162 22.28 0.53 -8.33
C GLN A 162 20.80 0.40 -7.94
N ILE A 163 20.12 -0.68 -8.39
CA ILE A 163 18.70 -0.91 -8.16
C ILE A 163 18.43 -1.15 -6.67
N PHE A 164 19.20 -2.00 -5.99
CA PHE A 164 19.07 -2.23 -4.55
C PHE A 164 19.42 -0.98 -3.72
N SER A 165 20.44 -0.21 -4.12
CA SER A 165 20.74 1.07 -3.48
C SER A 165 19.55 2.03 -3.55
N ALA A 166 18.90 2.13 -4.70
CA ALA A 166 17.71 2.95 -4.87
C ALA A 166 16.53 2.45 -4.00
N LEU A 167 16.27 1.13 -3.93
CA LEU A 167 15.25 0.56 -3.06
C LEU A 167 15.45 0.99 -1.61
N TYR A 168 16.64 0.76 -1.07
CA TYR A 168 16.88 1.03 0.34
C TYR A 168 16.96 2.52 0.64
N LEU A 169 17.30 3.36 -0.34
CA LEU A 169 17.19 4.81 -0.20
C LEU A 169 15.73 5.27 -0.11
N VAL A 170 14.82 4.78 -0.97
CA VAL A 170 13.38 5.06 -0.84
C VAL A 170 12.85 4.63 0.53
N ALA A 171 13.26 3.46 1.02
CA ALA A 171 12.83 2.95 2.32
C ALA A 171 13.28 3.84 3.51
N THR A 172 14.20 4.79 3.31
CA THR A 172 14.56 5.78 4.33
C THR A 172 13.68 7.03 4.32
N GLN A 173 12.79 7.20 3.35
CA GLN A 173 11.89 8.36 3.30
C GLN A 173 10.96 8.36 4.51
N GLN A 174 10.93 9.46 5.25
CA GLN A 174 10.02 9.63 6.39
C GLN A 174 8.68 10.19 5.93
N ALA A 175 7.60 9.76 6.58
CA ALA A 175 6.24 10.24 6.27
C ALA A 175 6.06 11.75 6.55
N SER A 176 6.82 12.30 7.46
CA SER A 176 6.82 13.75 7.80
C SER A 176 7.74 14.60 6.91
N GLU A 177 8.57 13.98 6.07
CA GLU A 177 9.51 14.69 5.20
C GLU A 177 8.90 14.86 3.81
N GLN A 178 8.42 16.07 3.52
CA GLN A 178 7.61 16.38 2.34
C GLN A 178 8.40 17.04 1.19
N THR A 179 9.72 17.09 1.27
CA THR A 179 10.57 17.40 0.12
C THR A 179 10.77 16.18 -0.77
N TYR A 180 10.50 14.97 -0.22
CA TYR A 180 10.66 13.68 -0.89
C TYR A 180 12.08 13.45 -1.42
N ALA A 181 13.08 14.00 -0.73
CA ALA A 181 14.46 14.03 -1.23
C ALA A 181 15.03 12.63 -1.50
N SER A 182 14.82 11.67 -0.56
CA SER A 182 15.25 10.28 -0.74
C SER A 182 14.54 9.61 -1.90
N SER A 183 13.23 9.79 -2.00
CA SER A 183 12.39 9.24 -3.08
C SER A 183 12.80 9.78 -4.45
N LEU A 184 13.02 11.10 -4.59
CA LEU A 184 13.42 11.72 -5.84
C LEU A 184 14.84 11.33 -6.26
N LYS A 185 15.78 11.23 -5.31
CA LYS A 185 17.16 10.74 -5.58
C LYS A 185 17.13 9.31 -6.09
N ALA A 186 16.35 8.44 -5.46
CA ALA A 186 16.18 7.06 -5.88
C ALA A 186 15.48 6.95 -7.24
N ALA A 187 14.41 7.73 -7.47
CA ALA A 187 13.74 7.76 -8.75
C ALA A 187 14.69 8.12 -9.90
N ALA A 188 15.58 9.09 -9.70
CA ALA A 188 16.57 9.48 -10.73
C ALA A 188 17.54 8.34 -11.11
N ILE A 189 17.87 7.45 -10.17
CA ILE A 189 18.64 6.22 -10.44
C ILE A 189 17.78 5.23 -11.23
N LEU A 190 16.55 4.97 -10.73
CA LEU A 190 15.65 3.96 -11.28
C LEU A 190 15.12 4.33 -12.67
N GLU A 191 14.91 5.60 -12.98
CA GLU A 191 14.50 6.04 -14.33
C GLU A 191 15.55 5.72 -15.40
N LYS A 192 16.83 5.88 -15.06
CA LYS A 192 17.94 5.47 -15.96
C LYS A 192 17.92 3.96 -16.19
N GLN A 193 17.65 3.19 -15.14
CA GLN A 193 17.55 1.73 -15.23
C GLN A 193 16.29 1.31 -15.98
N PHE A 194 15.17 2.01 -15.82
CA PHE A 194 13.91 1.72 -16.52
C PHE A 194 14.02 1.92 -18.03
N ALA A 195 14.75 2.94 -18.45
CA ALA A 195 15.05 3.17 -19.86
C ALA A 195 15.88 2.04 -20.48
N ARG A 196 16.84 1.46 -19.74
CA ARG A 196 17.72 0.37 -20.18
C ARG A 196 17.07 -1.01 -20.06
N TYR A 197 16.31 -1.23 -18.98
CA TYR A 197 15.74 -2.53 -18.60
C TYR A 197 14.24 -2.43 -18.29
N PRO A 198 13.40 -2.13 -19.30
CA PRO A 198 11.97 -1.84 -19.08
C PRO A 198 11.14 -3.04 -18.59
N ASN A 199 11.73 -4.25 -18.58
CA ASN A 199 11.10 -5.49 -18.09
C ASN A 199 11.76 -6.02 -16.81
N HIS A 200 12.56 -5.20 -16.13
CA HIS A 200 13.16 -5.56 -14.85
C HIS A 200 12.15 -5.36 -13.72
N PRO A 201 11.82 -6.40 -12.90
CA PRO A 201 10.78 -6.31 -11.89
C PRO A 201 11.09 -5.27 -10.81
N GLY A 202 12.31 -5.26 -10.27
CA GLY A 202 12.73 -4.32 -9.22
C GLY A 202 12.69 -2.87 -9.67
N VAL A 203 13.06 -2.57 -10.90
CA VAL A 203 13.05 -1.20 -11.42
C VAL A 203 11.64 -0.62 -11.48
N ALA A 204 10.69 -1.36 -12.08
CA ALA A 204 9.30 -0.93 -12.18
C ALA A 204 8.65 -0.82 -10.78
N HIS A 205 8.91 -1.80 -9.90
CA HIS A 205 8.42 -1.86 -8.53
C HIS A 205 8.88 -0.65 -7.71
N TYR A 206 10.19 -0.42 -7.69
CA TYR A 206 10.77 0.61 -6.82
C TYR A 206 10.49 2.04 -7.32
N LEU A 207 10.25 2.23 -8.62
CA LEU A 207 9.70 3.48 -9.15
C LEU A 207 8.30 3.77 -8.63
N ILE A 208 7.45 2.73 -8.47
CA ILE A 208 6.13 2.90 -7.86
C ILE A 208 6.30 3.40 -6.42
N HIS A 209 7.16 2.77 -5.61
CA HIS A 209 7.41 3.24 -4.25
C HIS A 209 8.02 4.64 -4.19
N ALA A 210 8.95 4.96 -5.10
CA ALA A 210 9.58 6.28 -5.14
C ALA A 210 8.58 7.41 -5.47
N TYR A 211 7.53 7.09 -6.22
CA TYR A 211 6.50 8.03 -6.61
C TYR A 211 5.18 7.92 -5.83
N ASP A 212 5.09 7.06 -4.79
CA ASP A 212 3.88 6.91 -3.95
C ASP A 212 3.67 8.09 -2.99
N ALA A 213 3.65 9.31 -3.53
CA ALA A 213 3.34 10.52 -2.77
C ALA A 213 2.52 11.50 -3.64
N PRO A 214 1.56 12.26 -3.05
CA PRO A 214 0.59 13.06 -3.81
C PRO A 214 1.20 13.96 -4.88
N PRO A 215 2.23 14.77 -4.61
CA PRO A 215 2.72 15.74 -5.59
C PRO A 215 3.53 15.11 -6.74
N ILE A 216 3.96 13.86 -6.60
CA ILE A 216 4.85 13.18 -7.56
C ILE A 216 4.23 11.91 -8.17
N ALA A 217 3.05 11.48 -7.70
CA ALA A 217 2.42 10.23 -8.11
C ALA A 217 2.17 10.10 -9.62
N GLN A 218 1.89 11.19 -10.31
CA GLN A 218 1.69 11.19 -11.77
C GLN A 218 2.91 10.65 -12.53
N LYS A 219 4.13 10.84 -12.02
CA LYS A 219 5.35 10.32 -12.60
C LYS A 219 5.45 8.79 -12.52
N GLY A 220 4.74 8.18 -11.57
CA GLY A 220 4.72 6.72 -11.39
C GLY A 220 3.81 5.96 -12.36
N ILE A 221 2.95 6.63 -13.13
CA ILE A 221 1.98 5.99 -14.04
C ILE A 221 2.65 5.06 -15.07
N PRO A 222 3.77 5.41 -15.74
CA PRO A 222 4.41 4.52 -16.70
C PRO A 222 4.86 3.18 -16.09
N SER A 223 5.49 3.20 -14.91
CA SER A 223 5.92 1.99 -14.21
C SER A 223 4.73 1.18 -13.69
N ALA A 224 3.70 1.83 -13.12
CA ALA A 224 2.48 1.18 -12.66
C ALA A 224 1.76 0.43 -13.80
N LYS A 225 1.63 1.02 -14.98
CA LYS A 225 0.99 0.37 -16.14
C LYS A 225 1.75 -0.86 -16.64
N LYS A 226 3.06 -0.96 -16.41
CA LYS A 226 3.88 -2.07 -16.90
C LYS A 226 4.05 -3.19 -15.88
N TYR A 227 4.16 -2.87 -14.59
CA TYR A 227 4.67 -3.82 -13.60
C TYR A 227 3.85 -5.10 -13.46
N ALA A 228 2.53 -5.02 -13.43
CA ALA A 228 1.67 -6.20 -13.38
C ALA A 228 1.86 -7.19 -14.55
N GLY A 229 2.32 -6.70 -15.70
CA GLY A 229 2.67 -7.54 -16.85
C GLY A 229 4.10 -8.08 -16.82
N ILE A 230 4.98 -7.47 -16.01
CA ILE A 230 6.38 -7.91 -15.88
C ILE A 230 6.48 -9.15 -14.99
N ALA A 231 5.81 -9.16 -13.83
CA ALA A 231 5.89 -10.23 -12.84
C ALA A 231 4.50 -10.75 -12.42
N PRO A 232 3.67 -11.26 -13.36
CA PRO A 232 2.29 -11.65 -13.08
C PRO A 232 2.13 -12.85 -12.15
N ALA A 233 3.22 -13.58 -11.87
CA ALA A 233 3.20 -14.69 -10.93
C ALA A 233 3.23 -14.25 -9.46
N ALA A 234 3.75 -13.06 -9.16
CA ALA A 234 3.87 -12.56 -7.80
C ALA A 234 2.63 -11.74 -7.40
N PRO A 235 1.89 -12.09 -6.33
CA PRO A 235 0.71 -11.34 -5.87
C PRO A 235 1.02 -9.87 -5.64
N HIS A 236 2.11 -9.57 -4.95
CA HIS A 236 2.54 -8.21 -4.67
C HIS A 236 2.81 -7.38 -5.94
N ALA A 237 3.39 -7.98 -6.97
CA ALA A 237 3.61 -7.28 -8.25
C ALA A 237 2.31 -6.91 -8.97
N LEU A 238 1.26 -7.71 -8.81
CA LEU A 238 -0.08 -7.41 -9.31
C LEU A 238 -0.76 -6.29 -8.50
N HIS A 239 -0.47 -6.21 -7.19
CA HIS A 239 -1.00 -5.20 -6.29
C HIS A 239 -0.35 -3.82 -6.49
N MET A 240 0.96 -3.76 -6.63
CA MET A 240 1.75 -2.53 -6.60
C MET A 240 1.30 -1.39 -7.53
N PRO A 241 0.81 -1.64 -8.76
CA PRO A 241 0.27 -0.57 -9.60
C PRO A 241 -0.83 0.24 -8.92
N SER A 242 -1.59 -0.38 -8.01
CA SER A 242 -2.68 0.29 -7.30
C SER A 242 -2.22 1.39 -6.34
N HIS A 243 -0.99 1.37 -5.88
CA HIS A 243 -0.42 2.48 -5.10
C HIS A 243 -0.53 3.78 -5.89
N ILE A 244 -0.03 3.78 -7.13
CA ILE A 244 -0.11 4.95 -8.01
C ILE A 244 -1.54 5.22 -8.46
N PHE A 245 -2.29 4.20 -8.88
CA PHE A 245 -3.67 4.38 -9.34
C PHE A 245 -4.55 4.99 -8.24
N THR A 246 -4.39 4.56 -7.00
CA THR A 246 -5.10 5.14 -5.84
C THR A 246 -4.66 6.59 -5.59
N ARG A 247 -3.35 6.89 -5.63
CA ARG A 247 -2.85 8.27 -5.45
C ARG A 247 -3.35 9.24 -6.52
N VAL A 248 -3.59 8.77 -7.73
CA VAL A 248 -4.11 9.62 -8.81
C VAL A 248 -5.62 9.52 -8.99
N GLY A 249 -6.30 8.75 -8.14
CA GLY A 249 -7.76 8.56 -8.18
C GLY A 249 -8.25 7.79 -9.39
N ALA A 250 -7.43 6.87 -9.94
CA ALA A 250 -7.79 5.94 -11.01
C ALA A 250 -8.39 4.66 -10.39
N TRP A 251 -9.64 4.78 -9.91
CA TRP A 251 -10.28 3.78 -9.06
C TRP A 251 -10.58 2.47 -9.78
N GLN A 252 -10.94 2.51 -11.07
CA GLN A 252 -11.21 1.29 -11.85
C GLN A 252 -9.95 0.45 -12.02
N GLU A 253 -8.84 1.09 -12.34
CA GLU A 253 -7.53 0.45 -12.48
C GLU A 253 -7.04 -0.09 -11.13
N SER A 254 -7.23 0.67 -10.04
CA SER A 254 -6.90 0.22 -8.69
C SER A 254 -7.68 -1.04 -8.30
N ALA A 255 -9.00 -1.06 -8.50
CA ALA A 255 -9.83 -2.22 -8.21
C ALA A 255 -9.46 -3.44 -9.08
N ALA A 256 -9.25 -3.23 -10.39
CA ALA A 256 -8.97 -4.30 -11.34
C ALA A 256 -7.62 -4.98 -11.08
N THR A 257 -6.57 -4.20 -10.78
CA THR A 257 -5.24 -4.75 -10.51
C THR A 257 -5.21 -5.51 -9.18
N ASN A 258 -5.91 -5.00 -8.15
CA ASN A 258 -6.03 -5.67 -6.86
C ASN A 258 -6.89 -6.95 -6.94
N ARG A 259 -7.92 -6.99 -7.79
CA ARG A 259 -8.70 -8.24 -7.98
C ARG A 259 -7.80 -9.37 -8.46
N ARG A 260 -6.96 -9.11 -9.46
CA ARG A 260 -5.98 -10.10 -9.94
C ARG A 260 -4.98 -10.50 -8.85
N SER A 261 -4.51 -9.53 -8.07
CA SER A 261 -3.61 -9.79 -6.94
C SER A 261 -4.26 -10.70 -5.90
N ALA A 262 -5.48 -10.37 -5.47
CA ALA A 262 -6.22 -11.15 -4.49
C ALA A 262 -6.46 -12.59 -4.98
N ASP A 263 -6.85 -12.78 -6.26
CA ASP A 263 -7.10 -14.10 -6.83
C ASP A 263 -5.84 -14.99 -6.82
N VAL A 264 -4.68 -14.42 -7.20
CA VAL A 264 -3.39 -15.13 -7.17
C VAL A 264 -2.96 -15.40 -5.73
N ALA A 265 -3.10 -14.44 -4.83
CA ALA A 265 -2.73 -14.57 -3.43
C ALA A 265 -3.58 -15.62 -2.69
N VAL A 266 -4.90 -15.64 -2.90
CA VAL A 266 -5.80 -16.67 -2.34
C VAL A 266 -5.43 -18.05 -2.85
N LYS A 267 -5.19 -18.20 -4.16
CA LYS A 267 -4.74 -19.48 -4.77
C LYS A 267 -3.40 -19.95 -4.18
N GLY A 268 -2.47 -19.03 -3.96
CA GLY A 268 -1.15 -19.27 -3.36
C GLY A 268 -1.16 -19.42 -1.84
N LYS A 269 -2.31 -19.16 -1.17
CA LYS A 269 -2.46 -19.09 0.30
C LYS A 269 -1.63 -17.97 0.96
N ASP A 270 -1.28 -16.95 0.19
CA ASP A 270 -0.64 -15.71 0.68
C ASP A 270 -1.72 -14.76 1.21
N PHE A 271 -2.39 -15.17 2.29
CA PHE A 271 -3.60 -14.52 2.80
C PHE A 271 -3.38 -13.08 3.28
N GLY A 272 -2.17 -12.73 3.71
CA GLY A 272 -1.81 -11.36 4.05
C GLY A 272 -1.91 -10.42 2.85
N ASP A 273 -1.35 -10.82 1.72
CA ASP A 273 -1.42 -10.07 0.46
C ASP A 273 -2.85 -10.04 -0.10
N ALA A 274 -3.61 -11.14 0.05
CA ALA A 274 -5.01 -11.19 -0.35
C ALA A 274 -5.85 -10.15 0.41
N LEU A 275 -5.78 -10.14 1.75
CA LEU A 275 -6.51 -9.20 2.59
C LEU A 275 -6.12 -7.75 2.32
N HIS A 276 -4.83 -7.51 2.10
CA HIS A 276 -4.32 -6.19 1.73
C HIS A 276 -4.90 -5.70 0.39
N ALA A 277 -4.93 -6.57 -0.63
CA ALA A 277 -5.55 -6.26 -1.92
C ALA A 277 -7.07 -6.02 -1.80
N PHE A 278 -7.78 -6.77 -0.96
CA PHE A 278 -9.22 -6.57 -0.72
C PHE A 278 -9.54 -5.20 -0.13
N ASP A 279 -8.73 -4.65 0.81
CA ASP A 279 -8.97 -3.29 1.34
C ASP A 279 -8.89 -2.24 0.22
N TYR A 280 -7.91 -2.36 -0.69
CA TYR A 280 -7.82 -1.47 -1.86
C TYR A 280 -9.02 -1.60 -2.79
N ILE A 281 -9.53 -2.82 -3.01
CA ILE A 281 -10.72 -3.05 -3.85
C ILE A 281 -11.94 -2.39 -3.22
N VAL A 282 -12.19 -2.63 -1.93
CA VAL A 282 -13.33 -2.03 -1.19
C VAL A 282 -13.25 -0.51 -1.26
N TYR A 283 -12.07 0.06 -0.98
CA TYR A 283 -11.89 1.51 -1.05
C TYR A 283 -12.19 2.06 -2.44
N ALA A 284 -11.64 1.47 -3.50
CA ALA A 284 -11.86 1.91 -4.88
C ALA A 284 -13.33 1.76 -5.33
N GLN A 285 -13.97 0.65 -4.98
CA GLN A 285 -15.39 0.40 -5.30
C GLN A 285 -16.31 1.42 -4.64
N LEU A 286 -16.02 1.82 -3.39
CA LEU A 286 -16.78 2.87 -2.69
C LEU A 286 -16.63 4.24 -3.36
N GLN A 287 -15.45 4.57 -3.90
CA GLN A 287 -15.27 5.81 -4.67
C GLN A 287 -16.02 5.81 -6.00
N LEU A 288 -16.30 4.63 -6.56
CA LEU A 288 -17.10 4.43 -7.78
C LEU A 288 -18.60 4.28 -7.50
N ALA A 289 -19.06 4.44 -6.25
CA ALA A 289 -20.42 4.16 -5.80
C ALA A 289 -20.89 2.72 -6.14
N ARG A 290 -20.01 1.72 -6.03
CA ARG A 290 -20.30 0.30 -6.23
C ARG A 290 -20.42 -0.41 -4.90
N ASP A 291 -21.45 -0.04 -4.13
CA ASP A 291 -21.60 -0.41 -2.72
C ASP A 291 -21.82 -1.90 -2.51
N ALA A 292 -22.64 -2.54 -3.37
CA ALA A 292 -22.88 -3.98 -3.32
C ALA A 292 -21.62 -4.78 -3.69
N GLU A 293 -20.85 -4.32 -4.69
CA GLU A 293 -19.56 -4.95 -5.03
C GLU A 293 -18.57 -4.82 -3.86
N ALA A 294 -18.49 -3.64 -3.22
CA ALA A 294 -17.64 -3.41 -2.04
C ALA A 294 -18.04 -4.31 -0.87
N ARG A 295 -19.34 -4.47 -0.60
CA ARG A 295 -19.85 -5.39 0.41
C ARG A 295 -19.48 -6.84 0.08
N LYS A 296 -19.71 -7.29 -1.15
CA LYS A 296 -19.34 -8.64 -1.60
C LYS A 296 -17.84 -8.91 -1.43
N THR A 297 -17.01 -7.93 -1.75
CA THR A 297 -15.55 -8.03 -1.57
C THR A 297 -15.18 -8.17 -0.09
N TYR A 298 -15.80 -7.40 0.79
CA TYR A 298 -15.61 -7.55 2.24
C TYR A 298 -16.08 -8.91 2.75
N ASP A 299 -17.24 -9.40 2.29
CA ASP A 299 -17.77 -10.71 2.69
C ASP A 299 -16.84 -11.85 2.23
N GLU A 300 -16.19 -11.72 1.08
CA GLU A 300 -15.15 -12.64 0.62
C GLU A 300 -13.92 -12.60 1.54
N ALA A 301 -13.41 -11.40 1.83
CA ALA A 301 -12.26 -11.20 2.70
C ALA A 301 -12.49 -11.72 4.13
N SER A 302 -13.69 -11.52 4.69
CA SER A 302 -14.05 -11.92 6.05
C SER A 302 -14.05 -13.43 6.30
N ARG A 303 -14.07 -14.24 5.22
CA ARG A 303 -13.96 -15.71 5.29
C ARG A 303 -12.52 -16.18 5.43
N ILE A 304 -11.54 -15.31 5.26
CA ILE A 304 -10.14 -15.65 5.42
C ILE A 304 -9.79 -15.66 6.90
N THR A 305 -9.56 -16.84 7.45
CA THR A 305 -9.18 -17.08 8.85
C THR A 305 -7.69 -17.32 8.96
N SER A 306 -6.87 -16.33 8.63
CA SER A 306 -5.42 -16.48 8.68
C SER A 306 -4.81 -15.64 9.80
N ASN A 307 -4.02 -16.27 10.66
CA ASN A 307 -3.15 -15.60 11.62
C ASN A 307 -1.87 -15.13 10.90
N THR A 308 -1.99 -14.12 10.03
CA THR A 308 -0.80 -13.52 9.44
C THR A 308 -0.05 -12.72 10.51
N PRO A 309 1.27 -12.92 10.66
CA PRO A 309 2.06 -12.17 11.65
C PRO A 309 2.19 -10.69 11.30
N ALA A 310 2.00 -10.33 10.02
CA ALA A 310 2.06 -8.97 9.52
C ALA A 310 0.74 -8.22 9.77
N PHE A 311 0.83 -6.92 10.03
CA PHE A 311 -0.35 -6.12 10.38
C PHE A 311 -1.29 -5.83 9.20
N ALA A 312 -0.84 -5.99 7.96
CA ALA A 312 -1.65 -5.66 6.77
C ALA A 312 -3.00 -6.39 6.75
N GLY A 313 -3.02 -7.69 7.04
CA GLY A 313 -4.24 -8.48 7.12
C GLY A 313 -5.21 -7.98 8.21
N PRO A 314 -4.79 -7.95 9.50
CA PRO A 314 -5.62 -7.39 10.58
C PRO A 314 -6.08 -5.95 10.33
N TYR A 315 -5.21 -5.10 9.78
CA TYR A 315 -5.58 -3.74 9.42
C TYR A 315 -6.72 -3.71 8.41
N SER A 316 -6.59 -4.48 7.32
CA SER A 316 -7.59 -4.55 6.24
C SER A 316 -8.95 -5.03 6.75
N LEU A 317 -8.96 -6.08 7.60
CA LEU A 317 -10.20 -6.60 8.20
C LEU A 317 -10.90 -5.59 9.11
N ALA A 318 -10.17 -4.71 9.79
CA ALA A 318 -10.75 -3.64 10.61
C ALA A 318 -11.15 -2.42 9.77
N ALA A 319 -10.38 -2.10 8.73
CA ALA A 319 -10.62 -0.93 7.90
C ALA A 319 -11.81 -1.09 6.95
N MET A 320 -11.97 -2.26 6.30
CA MET A 320 -13.03 -2.47 5.31
C MET A 320 -14.45 -2.22 5.84
N PRO A 321 -14.91 -2.75 7.00
CA PRO A 321 -16.24 -2.44 7.52
C PRO A 321 -16.37 -0.98 7.93
N ALA A 322 -15.31 -0.36 8.45
CA ALA A 322 -15.29 1.07 8.75
C ALA A 322 -15.47 1.91 7.47
N ARG A 323 -14.73 1.60 6.38
CA ARG A 323 -14.89 2.26 5.08
C ARG A 323 -16.31 2.11 4.52
N LEU A 324 -16.86 0.88 4.56
CA LEU A 324 -18.21 0.60 4.08
C LEU A 324 -19.25 1.48 4.75
N ALA A 325 -19.14 1.74 6.04
CA ALA A 325 -20.08 2.58 6.76
C ALA A 325 -19.80 4.08 6.54
N LEU A 326 -18.54 4.51 6.71
CA LEU A 326 -18.15 5.92 6.70
C LEU A 326 -18.27 6.57 5.32
N GLU A 327 -17.82 5.89 4.25
CA GLU A 327 -17.85 6.43 2.88
C GLU A 327 -19.29 6.61 2.35
N ARG A 328 -20.23 5.83 2.85
CA ARG A 328 -21.67 5.96 2.52
C ARG A 328 -22.42 6.94 3.43
N GLY A 329 -21.76 7.48 4.47
CA GLY A 329 -22.45 8.27 5.48
C GLY A 329 -23.45 7.47 6.33
N ALA A 330 -23.28 6.15 6.41
CA ALA A 330 -24.17 5.26 7.18
C ALA A 330 -23.82 5.32 8.69
N TRP A 331 -24.04 6.48 9.30
CA TRP A 331 -23.56 6.80 10.65
C TRP A 331 -24.04 5.83 11.72
N ARG A 332 -25.31 5.41 11.66
CA ARG A 332 -25.85 4.42 12.59
C ARG A 332 -25.19 3.05 12.44
N GLU A 333 -24.88 2.64 11.20
CA GLU A 333 -24.13 1.40 10.93
C GLU A 333 -22.70 1.52 11.51
N ALA A 334 -22.04 2.66 11.28
CA ALA A 334 -20.70 2.92 11.83
C ALA A 334 -20.66 2.84 13.36
N ALA A 335 -21.66 3.43 14.05
CA ALA A 335 -21.77 3.40 15.50
C ALA A 335 -21.91 1.97 16.09
N GLN A 336 -22.43 1.03 15.30
CA GLN A 336 -22.72 -0.34 15.74
C GLN A 336 -21.65 -1.36 15.34
N LEU A 337 -20.54 -0.94 14.70
CA LEU A 337 -19.46 -1.85 14.33
C LEU A 337 -18.90 -2.57 15.55
N ALA A 338 -18.73 -3.89 15.43
CA ALA A 338 -18.15 -4.69 16.50
C ALA A 338 -16.63 -4.43 16.59
N PRO A 339 -16.09 -4.04 17.75
CA PRO A 339 -14.65 -3.89 17.93
C PRO A 339 -13.94 -5.23 17.72
N THR A 340 -12.89 -5.23 16.89
CA THR A 340 -12.06 -6.41 16.63
C THR A 340 -10.80 -6.30 17.47
N LYS A 341 -10.48 -7.32 18.26
CA LYS A 341 -9.21 -7.38 19.00
C LYS A 341 -8.06 -7.66 18.04
N SER A 342 -6.96 -6.94 18.22
CA SER A 342 -5.73 -7.10 17.46
C SER A 342 -4.51 -6.91 18.37
N GLN A 343 -3.39 -7.55 18.03
CA GLN A 343 -2.10 -7.24 18.65
C GLN A 343 -1.56 -5.84 18.25
N PHE A 344 -2.20 -5.18 17.28
CA PHE A 344 -1.82 -3.87 16.79
C PHE A 344 -2.86 -2.82 17.22
N ALA A 345 -2.52 -1.97 18.17
CA ALA A 345 -3.41 -0.95 18.75
C ALA A 345 -4.00 0.00 17.68
N PHE A 346 -3.22 0.38 16.66
CA PHE A 346 -3.67 1.23 15.56
C PHE A 346 -4.73 0.56 14.67
N THR A 347 -4.73 -0.76 14.61
CA THR A 347 -5.76 -1.54 13.89
C THR A 347 -7.10 -1.46 14.61
N GLU A 348 -7.09 -1.64 15.93
CA GLU A 348 -8.29 -1.50 16.75
C GLU A 348 -8.87 -0.08 16.69
N ALA A 349 -8.00 0.94 16.61
CA ALA A 349 -8.41 2.34 16.52
C ALA A 349 -9.29 2.62 15.30
N ASN A 350 -9.15 1.90 14.19
CA ASN A 350 -9.98 2.06 12.99
C ASN A 350 -11.47 1.84 13.30
N THR A 351 -11.80 0.78 14.02
CA THR A 351 -13.19 0.46 14.38
C THR A 351 -13.74 1.48 15.38
N TYR A 352 -12.96 1.82 16.41
CA TYR A 352 -13.41 2.83 17.38
C TYR A 352 -13.57 4.21 16.74
N PHE A 353 -12.72 4.59 15.80
CA PHE A 353 -12.89 5.83 15.03
C PHE A 353 -14.21 5.86 14.27
N ALA A 354 -14.53 4.79 13.54
CA ALA A 354 -15.80 4.70 12.84
C ALA A 354 -17.00 4.80 13.82
N ARG A 355 -16.91 4.15 14.97
CA ARG A 355 -17.94 4.20 16.01
C ARG A 355 -18.12 5.59 16.61
N VAL A 356 -17.01 6.29 16.91
CA VAL A 356 -17.05 7.68 17.42
C VAL A 356 -17.75 8.60 16.42
N ILE A 357 -17.30 8.57 15.16
CA ILE A 357 -17.91 9.41 14.11
C ILE A 357 -19.38 9.05 13.91
N GLY A 358 -19.69 7.75 13.85
CA GLY A 358 -21.05 7.25 13.68
C GLY A 358 -21.99 7.67 14.81
N ALA A 359 -21.59 7.51 16.06
CA ALA A 359 -22.37 7.87 17.24
C ALA A 359 -22.57 9.39 17.35
N ALA A 360 -21.50 10.19 17.22
CA ALA A 360 -21.59 11.64 17.30
C ALA A 360 -22.52 12.21 16.21
N ARG A 361 -22.39 11.72 14.96
CA ARG A 361 -23.23 12.16 13.84
C ARG A 361 -24.66 11.57 13.85
N SER A 362 -24.93 10.59 14.71
CA SER A 362 -26.29 10.06 14.95
C SER A 362 -26.96 10.66 16.18
N GLY A 363 -26.30 11.61 16.87
CA GLY A 363 -26.83 12.31 18.02
C GLY A 363 -26.57 11.63 19.37
N ASP A 364 -25.73 10.59 19.42
CA ASP A 364 -25.35 9.89 20.66
C ASP A 364 -23.93 10.28 21.10
N ALA A 365 -23.81 11.50 21.65
CA ALA A 365 -22.53 12.02 22.12
C ALA A 365 -21.93 11.19 23.27
N GLU A 366 -22.74 10.56 24.12
CA GLU A 366 -22.24 9.78 25.25
C GLU A 366 -21.60 8.47 24.79
N ALA A 367 -22.21 7.76 23.83
CA ALA A 367 -21.60 6.60 23.21
C ALA A 367 -20.28 7.00 22.49
N ALA A 368 -20.28 8.13 21.78
CA ALA A 368 -19.08 8.64 21.12
C ALA A 368 -17.95 8.91 22.12
N LYS A 369 -18.22 9.55 23.26
CA LYS A 369 -17.21 9.80 24.33
C LYS A 369 -16.64 8.51 24.90
N LYS A 370 -17.48 7.47 25.06
CA LYS A 370 -17.01 6.16 25.52
C LYS A 370 -15.99 5.56 24.55
N ASP A 371 -16.29 5.55 23.27
CA ASP A 371 -15.41 5.01 22.24
C ASP A 371 -14.18 5.91 21.98
N LEU A 372 -14.28 7.23 22.22
CA LEU A 372 -13.14 8.14 22.14
C LEU A 372 -12.05 7.78 23.18
N ARG A 373 -12.44 7.41 24.41
CA ARG A 373 -11.48 6.92 25.42
C ARG A 373 -10.72 5.68 24.99
N GLU A 374 -11.35 4.82 24.19
CA GLU A 374 -10.68 3.66 23.61
C GLU A 374 -9.62 4.08 22.56
N ILE A 375 -9.89 5.11 21.75
CA ILE A 375 -8.88 5.68 20.83
C ILE A 375 -7.71 6.28 21.61
N GLU A 376 -7.99 7.01 22.70
CA GLU A 376 -6.98 7.60 23.58
C GLU A 376 -6.06 6.54 24.18
N ALA A 377 -6.63 5.44 24.68
CA ALA A 377 -5.85 4.34 25.24
C ALA A 377 -4.92 3.70 24.17
N ARG A 378 -5.38 3.53 22.90
CA ARG A 378 -4.56 2.97 21.82
C ARG A 378 -3.44 3.93 21.41
N ARG A 379 -3.73 5.25 21.34
CA ARG A 379 -2.71 6.27 21.09
C ARG A 379 -1.62 6.23 22.17
N ASP A 380 -2.01 6.15 23.42
CA ASP A 380 -1.06 6.17 24.54
C ASP A 380 -0.22 4.88 24.59
N ALA A 381 -0.82 3.73 24.29
CA ALA A 381 -0.08 2.49 24.11
C ALA A 381 0.95 2.57 22.97
N LEU A 382 0.61 3.20 21.84
CA LEU A 382 1.52 3.41 20.73
C LEU A 382 2.67 4.36 21.09
N LYS A 383 2.40 5.43 21.86
CA LYS A 383 3.43 6.33 22.39
C LYS A 383 4.39 5.57 23.34
N ALA A 384 3.85 4.78 24.26
CA ALA A 384 4.65 3.95 25.18
C ALA A 384 5.53 2.93 24.45
N ALA A 385 5.05 2.40 23.31
CA ALA A 385 5.80 1.50 22.45
C ALA A 385 6.77 2.22 21.48
N ASN A 386 6.96 3.54 21.61
CA ASN A 386 7.76 4.36 20.69
C ASN A 386 7.34 4.25 19.21
N ASN A 387 6.07 3.96 18.95
CA ASN A 387 5.52 3.90 17.60
C ASN A 387 4.93 5.26 17.19
N GLY A 388 5.82 6.23 16.93
CA GLY A 388 5.46 7.64 16.70
C GLY A 388 4.56 7.86 15.48
N TYR A 389 4.78 7.09 14.38
CA TYR A 389 3.95 7.20 13.18
C TYR A 389 2.48 6.88 13.49
N TRP A 390 2.22 5.68 14.00
CA TRP A 390 0.85 5.27 14.29
C TRP A 390 0.22 6.02 15.46
N ALA A 391 1.04 6.48 16.42
CA ALA A 391 0.54 7.37 17.47
C ALA A 391 0.01 8.70 16.90
N THR A 392 0.66 9.24 15.85
CA THR A 392 0.19 10.45 15.15
C THR A 392 -1.10 10.19 14.36
N GLU A 393 -1.19 9.08 13.61
CA GLU A 393 -2.41 8.72 12.87
C GLU A 393 -3.61 8.52 13.82
N VAL A 394 -3.40 7.86 14.96
CA VAL A 394 -4.46 7.67 15.98
C VAL A 394 -4.79 8.99 16.71
N GLU A 395 -3.83 9.91 16.86
CA GLU A 395 -4.12 11.26 17.39
C GLU A 395 -5.00 12.06 16.43
N VAL A 396 -4.81 11.97 15.12
CA VAL A 396 -5.72 12.56 14.12
C VAL A 396 -7.14 12.01 14.27
N MET A 397 -7.28 10.69 14.43
CA MET A 397 -8.58 10.04 14.68
C MET A 397 -9.22 10.58 15.97
N ARG A 398 -8.45 10.71 17.06
CA ARG A 398 -8.92 11.26 18.34
C ARG A 398 -9.41 12.70 18.21
N LEU A 399 -8.60 13.57 17.56
CA LEU A 399 -8.95 14.97 17.34
C LEU A 399 -10.22 15.11 16.50
N SER A 400 -10.32 14.34 15.42
CA SER A 400 -11.53 14.31 14.57
C SER A 400 -12.76 13.84 15.35
N GLY A 401 -12.63 12.77 16.13
CA GLY A 401 -13.70 12.27 16.98
C GLY A 401 -14.15 13.28 18.02
N ALA A 402 -13.20 13.90 18.74
CA ALA A 402 -13.48 14.96 19.72
C ALA A 402 -14.18 16.17 19.06
N ALA A 403 -13.78 16.52 17.84
CA ALA A 403 -14.39 17.61 17.09
C ALA A 403 -15.88 17.33 16.78
N TRP A 404 -16.20 16.11 16.30
CA TRP A 404 -17.59 15.75 16.03
C TRP A 404 -18.46 15.65 17.30
N ILE A 405 -17.87 15.22 18.43
CA ILE A 405 -18.55 15.25 19.73
C ILE A 405 -18.83 16.69 20.16
N ALA A 406 -17.84 17.58 20.06
CA ALA A 406 -18.04 19.00 20.40
C ALA A 406 -19.13 19.64 19.54
N LEU A 407 -19.18 19.33 18.23
CA LEU A 407 -20.26 19.82 17.35
C LEU A 407 -21.63 19.28 17.77
N ALA A 408 -21.74 17.99 18.09
CA ALA A 408 -22.99 17.37 18.56
C ALA A 408 -23.49 18.00 19.87
N GLU A 409 -22.58 18.57 20.66
CA GLU A 409 -22.88 19.31 21.91
C GLU A 409 -23.03 20.83 21.71
N ASN A 410 -23.10 21.31 20.46
CA ASN A 410 -23.19 22.71 20.07
C ASN A 410 -22.00 23.59 20.50
N ARG A 411 -20.84 23.01 20.77
CA ARG A 411 -19.58 23.71 21.07
C ARG A 411 -18.81 23.99 19.76
N ASN A 412 -19.40 24.83 18.90
CA ASN A 412 -19.01 24.99 17.51
C ASN A 412 -17.55 25.48 17.31
N ASP A 413 -17.10 26.46 18.10
CA ASP A 413 -15.73 27.00 17.97
C ASP A 413 -14.69 25.96 18.38
N GLU A 414 -14.95 25.20 19.45
CA GLU A 414 -14.09 24.09 19.87
C GLU A 414 -14.05 22.99 18.80
N ALA A 415 -15.21 22.62 18.23
CA ALA A 415 -15.30 21.64 17.17
C ALA A 415 -14.43 22.02 15.96
N LEU A 416 -14.55 23.27 15.47
CA LEU A 416 -13.74 23.76 14.37
C LEU A 416 -12.25 23.84 14.73
N GLY A 417 -11.91 24.24 15.95
CA GLY A 417 -10.52 24.27 16.42
C GLY A 417 -9.86 22.89 16.40
N LEU A 418 -10.54 21.88 16.96
CA LEU A 418 -10.08 20.49 16.99
C LEU A 418 -9.98 19.88 15.59
N MET A 419 -10.96 20.14 14.72
CA MET A 419 -10.94 19.58 13.36
C MET A 419 -9.85 20.21 12.50
N ARG A 420 -9.58 21.52 12.63
CA ARG A 420 -8.42 22.17 11.99
C ARG A 420 -7.11 21.57 12.47
N GLN A 421 -6.96 21.36 13.78
CA GLN A 421 -5.78 20.70 14.33
C GLN A 421 -5.59 19.28 13.77
N ALA A 422 -6.68 18.50 13.64
CA ALA A 422 -6.66 17.19 13.02
C ALA A 422 -6.17 17.27 11.57
N ALA A 423 -6.76 18.16 10.77
CA ALA A 423 -6.41 18.35 9.36
C ALA A 423 -4.96 18.82 9.17
N ASP A 424 -4.49 19.77 9.96
CA ASP A 424 -3.11 20.28 9.88
C ASP A 424 -2.08 19.25 10.36
N THR A 425 -2.46 18.35 11.28
CA THR A 425 -1.61 17.24 11.72
C THR A 425 -1.55 16.16 10.64
N GLU A 426 -2.68 15.80 10.05
CA GLU A 426 -2.78 14.83 8.97
C GLU A 426 -1.98 15.26 7.73
N ASP A 427 -2.04 16.55 7.36
CA ASP A 427 -1.31 17.08 6.21
C ASP A 427 0.21 16.99 6.35
N LYS A 428 0.74 16.96 7.56
CA LYS A 428 2.18 16.84 7.84
C LYS A 428 2.66 15.40 7.86
N ASN A 429 1.79 14.42 7.70
CA ASN A 429 2.11 13.00 7.80
C ASN A 429 1.58 12.25 6.56
N GLU A 430 2.47 11.69 5.74
CA GLU A 430 2.03 10.89 4.60
C GLU A 430 1.36 9.59 5.05
N LYS A 431 0.37 9.11 4.28
CA LYS A 431 -0.28 7.83 4.59
C LYS A 431 0.75 6.69 4.59
N HIS A 432 0.54 5.70 5.44
CA HIS A 432 1.36 4.49 5.43
C HIS A 432 1.26 3.78 4.08
N PRO A 433 2.38 3.26 3.53
CA PRO A 433 2.35 2.55 2.24
C PRO A 433 1.35 1.39 2.19
N VAL A 434 1.11 0.71 3.31
CA VAL A 434 0.18 -0.43 3.39
C VAL A 434 -1.29 0.00 3.24
N THR A 435 -1.66 1.24 3.55
CA THR A 435 -3.07 1.65 3.49
C THR A 435 -3.42 2.24 2.13
N PRO A 436 -4.62 1.96 1.55
CA PRO A 436 -5.05 2.62 0.31
C PRO A 436 -5.27 4.13 0.51
N GLY A 437 -5.78 4.51 1.67
CA GLY A 437 -6.05 5.88 2.08
C GLY A 437 -6.58 5.91 3.51
N ARG A 438 -6.74 7.09 4.05
CA ARG A 438 -7.38 7.30 5.34
C ARG A 438 -8.83 6.86 5.30
N LEU A 439 -9.42 6.51 6.45
CA LEU A 439 -10.83 6.11 6.53
C LEU A 439 -11.74 7.27 6.14
N LEU A 440 -11.50 8.45 6.71
CA LEU A 440 -12.06 9.73 6.29
C LEU A 440 -10.98 10.79 6.43
N PRO A 441 -10.54 11.45 5.35
CA PRO A 441 -9.57 12.53 5.41
C PRO A 441 -10.05 13.68 6.30
N ALA A 442 -9.20 14.18 7.18
CA ALA A 442 -9.59 15.23 8.14
C ALA A 442 -9.99 16.53 7.44
N ARG A 443 -9.40 16.87 6.28
CA ARG A 443 -9.82 18.01 5.46
C ARG A 443 -11.24 17.84 4.91
N GLU A 444 -11.64 16.65 4.47
CA GLU A 444 -13.02 16.40 4.04
C GLU A 444 -13.99 16.53 5.22
N GLN A 445 -13.61 16.02 6.41
CA GLN A 445 -14.42 16.16 7.63
C GLN A 445 -14.55 17.63 8.06
N LEU A 446 -13.48 18.44 7.92
CA LEU A 446 -13.54 19.89 8.16
C LEU A 446 -14.49 20.57 7.18
N GLY A 447 -14.45 20.20 5.91
CA GLY A 447 -15.41 20.64 4.90
C GLY A 447 -16.85 20.30 5.28
N ASP A 448 -17.12 19.03 5.66
CA ASP A 448 -18.45 18.57 6.12
C ASP A 448 -18.94 19.40 7.32
N MET A 449 -18.06 19.65 8.32
CA MET A 449 -18.40 20.43 9.51
C MET A 449 -18.70 21.89 9.18
N LEU A 450 -17.93 22.52 8.30
CA LEU A 450 -18.17 23.88 7.82
C LEU A 450 -19.49 23.98 7.04
N MET A 451 -19.87 22.95 6.28
CA MET A 451 -21.19 22.89 5.63
C MET A 451 -22.34 22.84 6.63
N GLU A 452 -22.23 22.04 7.70
CA GLU A 452 -23.24 21.97 8.77
C GLU A 452 -23.36 23.32 9.50
N LEU A 453 -22.26 24.04 9.66
CA LEU A 453 -22.20 25.38 10.24
C LEU A 453 -22.54 26.52 9.25
N LYS A 454 -23.05 26.19 8.06
CA LYS A 454 -23.46 27.16 7.01
C LYS A 454 -22.33 28.09 6.54
N GLN A 455 -21.10 27.56 6.44
CA GLN A 455 -19.91 28.26 5.97
C GLN A 455 -19.40 27.66 4.63
N PRO A 456 -20.22 27.62 3.55
CA PRO A 456 -19.90 26.86 2.33
C PRO A 456 -18.66 27.39 1.60
N ALA A 457 -18.40 28.68 1.58
CA ALA A 457 -17.21 29.24 0.95
C ALA A 457 -15.89 28.79 1.63
N GLN A 458 -15.90 28.54 2.93
CA GLN A 458 -14.76 27.96 3.64
C GLN A 458 -14.68 26.45 3.39
N ALA A 459 -15.81 25.74 3.42
CA ALA A 459 -15.90 24.32 3.13
C ALA A 459 -15.32 23.97 1.76
N LEU A 460 -15.64 24.77 0.72
CA LEU A 460 -15.09 24.59 -0.63
C LEU A 460 -13.55 24.56 -0.63
N LYS A 461 -12.92 25.47 0.10
CA LYS A 461 -11.44 25.53 0.20
C LYS A 461 -10.86 24.27 0.83
N GLU A 462 -11.51 23.72 1.85
CA GLU A 462 -11.05 22.51 2.54
C GLU A 462 -11.22 21.26 1.64
N TYR A 463 -12.33 21.12 0.93
CA TYR A 463 -12.50 20.06 -0.06
C TYR A 463 -11.48 20.15 -1.21
N GLU A 464 -11.20 21.37 -1.70
CA GLU A 464 -10.18 21.56 -2.72
C GLU A 464 -8.76 21.24 -2.22
N ALA A 465 -8.46 21.53 -0.96
CA ALA A 465 -7.21 21.16 -0.33
C ALA A 465 -7.08 19.62 -0.22
N SER A 466 -8.15 18.93 0.20
CA SER A 466 -8.21 17.47 0.23
C SER A 466 -7.97 16.86 -1.15
N GLN A 467 -8.63 17.38 -2.19
CA GLN A 467 -8.48 16.90 -3.57
C GLN A 467 -7.04 16.99 -4.13
N LYS A 468 -6.20 17.87 -3.60
CA LYS A 468 -4.77 17.95 -3.98
C LYS A 468 -3.96 16.76 -3.46
N ARG A 469 -4.37 16.19 -2.34
CA ARG A 469 -3.68 15.06 -1.70
C ARG A 469 -4.31 13.71 -2.05
N GLU A 470 -5.63 13.66 -2.07
CA GLU A 470 -6.43 12.46 -2.38
C GLU A 470 -7.45 12.78 -3.48
N PRO A 471 -7.01 12.85 -4.75
CA PRO A 471 -7.85 13.28 -5.86
C PRO A 471 -8.95 12.27 -6.17
N ASN A 472 -10.02 12.76 -6.78
CA ASN A 472 -11.12 11.97 -7.30
C ASN A 472 -11.88 11.18 -6.21
N ARG A 473 -11.87 11.62 -4.95
CA ARG A 473 -12.72 10.98 -3.93
C ARG A 473 -14.18 11.37 -4.14
N PHE A 474 -15.08 10.40 -3.93
CA PHE A 474 -16.53 10.60 -4.10
C PHE A 474 -17.05 11.71 -3.19
N ARG A 475 -16.77 11.61 -1.87
CA ARG A 475 -17.20 12.60 -0.88
C ARG A 475 -16.56 13.97 -1.13
N GLY A 476 -15.28 14.00 -1.48
CA GLY A 476 -14.57 15.23 -1.79
C GLY A 476 -15.15 15.98 -2.98
N TYR A 477 -15.53 15.27 -4.07
CA TYR A 477 -16.20 15.90 -5.21
C TYR A 477 -17.61 16.37 -4.90
N TYR A 478 -18.40 15.52 -4.21
CA TYR A 478 -19.76 15.90 -3.83
C TYR A 478 -19.75 17.10 -2.89
N GLY A 479 -18.91 17.07 -1.84
CA GLY A 479 -18.81 18.17 -0.89
C GLY A 479 -18.34 19.47 -1.53
N ALA A 480 -17.34 19.42 -2.42
CA ALA A 480 -16.89 20.59 -3.18
C ALA A 480 -17.98 21.17 -4.08
N ALA A 481 -18.74 20.29 -4.77
CA ALA A 481 -19.82 20.71 -5.63
C ALA A 481 -20.96 21.40 -4.86
N LEU A 482 -21.41 20.79 -3.76
CA LEU A 482 -22.46 21.34 -2.90
C LEU A 482 -22.02 22.65 -2.22
N ALA A 483 -20.78 22.72 -1.75
CA ALA A 483 -20.22 23.95 -1.16
C ALA A 483 -20.14 25.10 -2.18
N ALA A 484 -19.73 24.79 -3.42
CA ALA A 484 -19.68 25.77 -4.50
C ALA A 484 -21.10 26.27 -4.87
N GLU A 485 -22.06 25.36 -5.00
CA GLU A 485 -23.47 25.70 -5.26
C GLU A 485 -24.02 26.63 -4.17
N MET A 486 -23.87 26.25 -2.88
CA MET A 486 -24.37 27.02 -1.74
C MET A 486 -23.64 28.36 -1.54
N SER A 487 -22.41 28.53 -2.05
CA SER A 487 -21.68 29.80 -2.05
C SER A 487 -21.91 30.66 -3.30
N GLY A 488 -22.74 30.19 -4.25
CA GLY A 488 -23.06 30.92 -5.48
C GLY A 488 -22.03 30.77 -6.61
N ASP A 489 -21.03 29.91 -6.46
CA ASP A 489 -20.05 29.61 -7.52
C ASP A 489 -20.58 28.48 -8.44
N GLY A 490 -21.54 28.84 -9.31
CA GLY A 490 -22.13 27.89 -10.25
C GLY A 490 -21.14 27.25 -11.21
N LYS A 491 -20.02 27.92 -11.52
CA LYS A 491 -18.97 27.38 -12.40
C LYS A 491 -18.22 26.24 -11.70
N ALA A 492 -17.82 26.43 -10.47
CA ALA A 492 -17.17 25.40 -9.66
C ALA A 492 -18.14 24.25 -9.35
N ALA A 493 -19.39 24.53 -8.99
CA ALA A 493 -20.42 23.53 -8.77
C ALA A 493 -20.57 22.60 -9.97
N ARG A 494 -20.78 23.16 -11.18
CA ARG A 494 -20.90 22.39 -12.43
C ARG A 494 -19.65 21.56 -12.71
N LYS A 495 -18.45 22.11 -12.47
CA LYS A 495 -17.16 21.41 -12.61
C LYS A 495 -17.13 20.13 -11.76
N TYR A 496 -17.43 20.26 -10.47
CA TYR A 496 -17.30 19.15 -9.52
C TYR A 496 -18.44 18.12 -9.65
N TYR A 497 -19.68 18.54 -9.89
CA TYR A 497 -20.76 17.62 -10.23
C TYR A 497 -20.49 16.83 -11.50
N THR A 498 -19.96 17.47 -12.55
CA THR A 498 -19.56 16.78 -13.78
C THR A 498 -18.46 15.75 -13.52
N ALA A 499 -17.45 16.09 -12.71
CA ALA A 499 -16.39 15.16 -12.33
C ALA A 499 -16.94 13.96 -11.56
N LEU A 500 -17.82 14.19 -10.58
CA LEU A 500 -18.47 13.14 -9.79
C LEU A 500 -19.28 12.18 -10.68
N VAL A 501 -20.16 12.71 -11.53
CA VAL A 501 -21.00 11.89 -12.43
C VAL A 501 -20.17 11.13 -13.44
N ARG A 502 -19.11 11.73 -13.98
CA ARG A 502 -18.17 11.05 -14.89
C ARG A 502 -17.47 9.89 -14.21
N MET A 503 -17.04 10.06 -12.95
CA MET A 503 -16.31 9.05 -12.19
C MET A 503 -17.20 7.91 -11.72
N ALA A 504 -18.32 8.25 -11.07
CA ALA A 504 -19.16 7.31 -10.33
C ALA A 504 -20.56 7.10 -10.95
N GLY A 505 -20.88 7.74 -12.08
CA GLY A 505 -22.22 7.71 -12.67
C GLY A 505 -22.71 6.35 -13.19
N LYS A 506 -21.80 5.35 -13.29
CA LYS A 506 -22.16 3.95 -13.58
C LYS A 506 -22.34 3.11 -12.31
N GLY A 507 -22.14 3.69 -11.13
CA GLY A 507 -22.35 3.04 -9.85
C GLY A 507 -23.82 2.96 -9.46
N GLU A 508 -24.06 2.51 -8.25
CA GLU A 508 -25.39 2.40 -7.67
C GLU A 508 -25.99 3.78 -7.40
N PRO A 509 -27.33 3.87 -7.35
CA PRO A 509 -28.01 5.13 -7.04
C PRO A 509 -27.72 5.55 -5.60
N ARG A 510 -26.93 6.63 -5.45
CA ARG A 510 -26.77 7.38 -4.21
C ARG A 510 -27.49 8.72 -4.34
N ALA A 511 -28.01 9.25 -3.24
CA ALA A 511 -28.72 10.54 -3.21
C ALA A 511 -27.87 11.66 -3.82
N GLU A 512 -26.57 11.65 -3.55
CA GLU A 512 -25.58 12.58 -4.06
C GLU A 512 -25.46 12.56 -5.60
N LEU A 513 -25.51 11.37 -6.20
CA LEU A 513 -25.48 11.23 -7.67
C LEU A 513 -26.79 11.71 -8.31
N THR A 514 -27.93 11.47 -7.63
CA THR A 514 -29.23 11.95 -8.09
C THR A 514 -29.24 13.48 -8.09
N LEU A 515 -28.78 14.11 -7.00
CA LEU A 515 -28.68 15.57 -6.90
C LEU A 515 -27.73 16.12 -7.96
N ALA A 516 -26.55 15.52 -8.13
CA ALA A 516 -25.56 15.94 -9.12
C ALA A 516 -26.14 15.92 -10.55
N ARG A 517 -26.88 14.87 -10.91
CA ARG A 517 -27.55 14.77 -12.24
C ARG A 517 -28.62 15.81 -12.40
N SER A 518 -29.45 16.04 -11.37
CA SER A 518 -30.51 17.05 -11.39
C SER A 518 -29.94 18.45 -11.59
N TYR A 519 -28.84 18.79 -10.89
CA TYR A 519 -28.14 20.07 -11.08
C TYR A 519 -27.60 20.25 -12.49
N LEU A 520 -27.01 19.21 -13.08
CA LEU A 520 -26.43 19.28 -14.42
C LEU A 520 -27.47 19.35 -15.55
N ALA A 521 -28.72 18.94 -15.28
CA ALA A 521 -29.85 19.01 -16.22
C ALA A 521 -30.49 20.40 -16.32
N GLN A 522 -30.20 21.30 -15.37
CA GLN A 522 -30.59 22.72 -15.39
C GLN A 522 -29.60 23.54 -16.24
#